data_a9e7e023dc9510ec02ce8a7e875b7056
#
_entry.id   a9e7e023dc9510ec02ce8a7e875b7056
#
_cell.length_a   1.000
_cell.length_b   1.000
_cell.length_c   1.000
_cell.angle_alpha   90.00
_cell.angle_beta   90.00
_cell.angle_gamma   90.00
#
_symmetry.space_group_name_H-M   'P 1'
#
loop_
_entity.id
_entity.type
_entity.pdbx_description
1 polymer ?
#
loop_
_entity_poly.entity_id
_entity_poly.type
_entity_poly.pdbx_seq_one_letter_code
_entity_poly.pdbx_strand_id
1 'polypeptide(L)'
;MFLSFDVIGDLTFGEGFGQLESGVKNRSVNDFVSLGFVGGLRSMFPTISWLSLYLPIPVFRDATKIQYRTFDYAQGALDRHAKRVEELGSDPQPTVFSKLYTAGAEDVWTPIEIRDNAQVFIVGGSDTTANSMIYLIWAVCKIPDVRRKLLKELEGLREDFGYDELREMPYLNCIVNETLRLFTALPCGLPRIVPAGGADLAGHFIPAGATVTTQAYSLHRDEHAFPDPYRFYPDRWENTTQEMKDCTMPFGGGSRTCLGRHLARIELRLITARFFKSFPNATVSELEGMCDKDMEPALHFLMVPSGHRCLINLEG
;
A
#
# COMPACT_ATOMS: atom_id res chain seq x y z
N MET A 1 10.09 1.76 -0.06
CA MET A 1 9.58 2.92 -0.82
C MET A 1 10.16 3.00 -2.23
N PHE A 2 11.48 3.16 -2.43
CA PHE A 2 12.08 3.28 -3.77
C PHE A 2 11.70 2.11 -4.69
N LEU A 3 11.82 0.88 -4.21
CA LEU A 3 11.43 -0.30 -4.97
C LEU A 3 9.96 -0.26 -5.43
N SER A 4 9.03 0.03 -4.52
CA SER A 4 7.60 0.07 -4.87
C SER A 4 7.29 1.20 -5.87
N PHE A 5 7.99 2.34 -5.79
CA PHE A 5 7.90 3.40 -6.78
C PHE A 5 8.37 2.93 -8.16
N ASP A 6 9.53 2.27 -8.23
CA ASP A 6 10.08 1.80 -9.51
C ASP A 6 9.25 0.67 -10.10
N VAL A 7 8.76 -0.27 -9.29
CA VAL A 7 7.87 -1.35 -9.73
C VAL A 7 6.57 -0.80 -10.29
N ILE A 8 5.89 0.12 -9.58
CA ILE A 8 4.63 0.68 -10.10
C ILE A 8 4.87 1.52 -11.35
N GLY A 9 6.01 2.22 -11.46
CA GLY A 9 6.41 2.95 -12.65
C GLY A 9 6.56 2.03 -13.86
N ASP A 10 7.32 0.95 -13.71
CA ASP A 10 7.57 -0.02 -14.76
C ASP A 10 6.29 -0.72 -15.23
N LEU A 11 5.47 -1.21 -14.30
CA LEU A 11 4.20 -1.88 -14.63
C LEU A 11 3.15 -0.96 -15.24
N THR A 12 3.17 0.32 -14.87
CA THR A 12 2.13 1.28 -15.27
C THR A 12 2.49 2.01 -16.54
N PHE A 13 3.75 2.48 -16.65
CA PHE A 13 4.23 3.32 -17.73
C PHE A 13 5.35 2.67 -18.55
N GLY A 14 5.82 1.47 -18.20
CA GLY A 14 6.92 0.78 -18.84
C GLY A 14 8.30 1.38 -18.54
N GLU A 15 8.41 2.16 -17.47
CA GLU A 15 9.69 2.71 -16.99
C GLU A 15 9.68 2.89 -15.47
N GLY A 16 10.72 2.42 -14.80
CA GLY A 16 10.95 2.76 -13.39
C GLY A 16 11.26 4.25 -13.23
N PHE A 17 10.97 4.79 -12.04
CA PHE A 17 11.23 6.20 -11.75
C PHE A 17 12.68 6.47 -11.29
N GLY A 18 13.56 5.45 -11.34
CA GLY A 18 14.98 5.54 -11.01
C GLY A 18 15.29 5.81 -9.54
N GLN A 19 14.36 5.44 -8.64
CA GLN A 19 14.51 5.71 -7.21
C GLN A 19 15.51 4.75 -6.55
N LEU A 20 15.55 3.49 -6.99
CA LEU A 20 16.52 2.51 -6.51
C LEU A 20 17.95 2.87 -6.91
N GLU A 21 18.13 3.35 -8.15
CA GLU A 21 19.43 3.75 -8.66
C GLU A 21 19.95 5.02 -7.98
N SER A 22 19.09 6.03 -7.81
CA SER A 22 19.46 7.29 -7.18
C SER A 22 19.68 7.19 -5.66
N GLY A 23 19.00 6.27 -4.99
CA GLY A 23 19.05 6.10 -3.53
C GLY A 23 18.60 7.31 -2.72
N VAL A 24 18.05 8.32 -3.37
CA VAL A 24 17.67 9.61 -2.72
C VAL A 24 16.21 9.95 -2.99
N LYS A 25 15.47 10.29 -1.94
CA LYS A 25 14.11 10.83 -2.08
C LYS A 25 14.17 12.18 -2.81
N ASN A 26 13.72 12.20 -4.04
CA ASN A 26 13.55 13.44 -4.78
C ASN A 26 12.27 14.18 -4.33
N ARG A 27 12.06 15.39 -4.85
CA ARG A 27 10.90 16.22 -4.50
C ARG A 27 9.57 15.53 -4.81
N SER A 28 9.48 14.84 -5.95
CA SER A 28 8.25 14.18 -6.38
C SER A 28 7.85 13.06 -5.41
N VAL A 29 8.81 12.25 -4.96
CA VAL A 29 8.56 11.21 -3.94
C VAL A 29 8.06 11.83 -2.65
N ASN A 30 8.66 12.94 -2.18
CA ASN A 30 8.20 13.64 -0.98
C ASN A 30 6.79 14.22 -1.15
N ASP A 31 6.46 14.73 -2.32
CA ASP A 31 5.12 15.22 -2.64
C ASP A 31 4.09 14.08 -2.62
N PHE A 32 4.41 12.92 -3.18
CA PHE A 32 3.54 11.73 -3.15
C PHE A 32 3.32 11.21 -1.72
N VAL A 33 4.36 11.12 -0.91
CA VAL A 33 4.25 10.74 0.53
C VAL A 33 3.32 11.71 1.27
N SER A 34 3.42 13.00 0.96
CA SER A 34 2.60 14.04 1.60
C SER A 34 1.12 13.98 1.19
N LEU A 35 0.79 13.36 0.04
CA LEU A 35 -0.59 13.27 -0.45
C LEU A 35 -1.53 12.54 0.52
N GLY A 36 -1.04 11.56 1.27
CA GLY A 36 -1.84 10.87 2.29
C GLY A 36 -2.37 11.85 3.35
N PHE A 37 -1.49 12.69 3.89
CA PHE A 37 -1.87 13.73 4.84
C PHE A 37 -2.79 14.79 4.21
N VAL A 38 -2.46 15.26 3.01
CA VAL A 38 -3.25 16.22 2.25
C VAL A 38 -4.66 15.69 1.96
N GLY A 39 -4.77 14.42 1.53
CA GLY A 39 -6.05 13.75 1.30
C GLY A 39 -6.90 13.65 2.57
N GLY A 40 -6.28 13.33 3.70
CA GLY A 40 -6.92 13.32 5.01
C GLY A 40 -7.48 14.69 5.39
N LEU A 41 -6.69 15.76 5.27
CA LEU A 41 -7.14 17.12 5.55
C LEU A 41 -8.31 17.55 4.66
N ARG A 42 -8.24 17.24 3.36
CA ARG A 42 -9.29 17.61 2.40
C ARG A 42 -10.59 16.84 2.65
N SER A 43 -10.54 15.58 3.03
CA SER A 43 -11.74 14.81 3.34
C SER A 43 -12.37 15.20 4.67
N MET A 44 -11.56 15.57 5.67
CA MET A 44 -12.07 16.03 6.98
C MET A 44 -12.64 17.45 6.94
N PHE A 45 -12.03 18.32 6.13
CA PHE A 45 -12.37 19.74 6.08
C PHE A 45 -12.66 20.22 4.65
N PRO A 46 -13.64 19.65 3.95
CA PRO A 46 -13.88 19.94 2.52
C PRO A 46 -14.19 21.43 2.28
N THR A 47 -14.99 22.06 3.16
CA THR A 47 -15.34 23.49 3.06
C THR A 47 -14.13 24.39 3.22
N ILE A 48 -13.25 24.10 4.20
CA ILE A 48 -12.03 24.88 4.44
C ILE A 48 -11.06 24.67 3.26
N SER A 49 -10.95 23.46 2.76
CA SER A 49 -10.15 23.14 1.59
C SER A 49 -10.61 23.91 0.35
N TRP A 50 -11.91 24.02 0.14
CA TRP A 50 -12.46 24.84 -0.94
C TRP A 50 -12.21 26.34 -0.72
N LEU A 51 -12.43 26.88 0.48
CA LEU A 51 -12.16 28.28 0.83
C LEU A 51 -10.67 28.64 0.70
N SER A 52 -9.76 27.69 0.90
CA SER A 52 -8.32 27.93 0.77
C SER A 52 -7.85 28.23 -0.65
N LEU A 53 -8.68 28.02 -1.66
CA LEU A 53 -8.43 28.46 -3.02
C LEU A 53 -8.49 30.01 -3.12
N TYR A 54 -9.25 30.63 -2.23
CA TYR A 54 -9.48 32.09 -2.21
C TYR A 54 -8.79 32.78 -1.02
N LEU A 55 -8.61 32.08 0.09
CA LEU A 55 -7.98 32.59 1.30
C LEU A 55 -6.56 32.02 1.47
N PRO A 56 -5.57 32.83 1.88
CA PRO A 56 -4.19 32.38 2.04
C PRO A 56 -4.00 31.61 3.35
N ILE A 57 -4.65 30.43 3.45
CA ILE A 57 -4.45 29.50 4.56
C ILE A 57 -3.24 28.62 4.20
N PRO A 58 -2.05 28.80 4.84
CA PRO A 58 -0.80 28.22 4.34
C PRO A 58 -0.84 26.70 4.15
N VAL A 59 -1.34 25.96 5.15
CA VAL A 59 -1.40 24.48 5.12
C VAL A 59 -2.21 23.96 3.93
N PHE A 60 -3.39 24.53 3.69
CA PHE A 60 -4.25 24.11 2.58
C PHE A 60 -3.73 24.56 1.22
N ARG A 61 -3.10 25.75 1.16
CA ARG A 61 -2.46 26.23 -0.07
C ARG A 61 -1.27 25.37 -0.47
N ASP A 62 -0.44 24.95 0.48
CA ASP A 62 0.69 24.08 0.20
C ASP A 62 0.21 22.65 -0.16
N ALA A 63 -0.85 22.16 0.48
CA ALA A 63 -1.54 20.95 0.09
C ALA A 63 -2.03 21.00 -1.37
N THR A 64 -2.62 22.11 -1.79
CA THR A 64 -3.07 22.31 -3.17
C THR A 64 -1.89 22.32 -4.15
N LYS A 65 -0.78 22.97 -3.82
CA LYS A 65 0.44 22.95 -4.66
C LYS A 65 1.02 21.54 -4.82
N ILE A 66 1.05 20.74 -3.73
CA ILE A 66 1.48 19.35 -3.77
C ILE A 66 0.60 18.57 -4.75
N GLN A 67 -0.72 18.71 -4.66
CA GLN A 67 -1.67 18.05 -5.54
C GLN A 67 -1.40 18.37 -7.02
N TYR A 68 -1.19 19.65 -7.38
CA TYR A 68 -0.90 20.01 -8.77
C TYR A 68 0.44 19.44 -9.25
N ARG A 69 1.49 19.51 -8.43
CA ARG A 69 2.80 18.93 -8.82
C ARG A 69 2.75 17.41 -9.04
N THR A 70 1.94 16.70 -8.28
CA THR A 70 1.78 15.26 -8.48
C THR A 70 0.94 14.93 -9.71
N PHE A 71 -0.02 15.78 -10.08
CA PHE A 71 -0.69 15.68 -11.38
C PHE A 71 0.26 15.95 -12.55
N ASP A 72 1.09 16.99 -12.46
CA ASP A 72 2.08 17.31 -13.49
C ASP A 72 3.09 16.17 -13.65
N TYR A 73 3.50 15.53 -12.55
CA TYR A 73 4.38 14.37 -12.59
C TYR A 73 3.72 13.17 -13.28
N ALA A 74 2.47 12.87 -12.93
CA ALA A 74 1.71 11.80 -13.56
C ALA A 74 1.49 12.05 -15.05
N GLN A 75 1.16 13.30 -15.44
CA GLN A 75 1.05 13.68 -16.85
C GLN A 75 2.38 13.50 -17.59
N GLY A 76 3.49 13.94 -16.99
CA GLY A 76 4.82 13.76 -17.59
C GLY A 76 5.20 12.27 -17.79
N ALA A 77 4.77 11.36 -16.90
CA ALA A 77 4.97 9.93 -17.08
C ALA A 77 4.12 9.38 -18.25
N LEU A 78 2.87 9.82 -18.37
CA LEU A 78 2.01 9.46 -19.51
C LEU A 78 2.58 9.97 -20.85
N ASP A 79 3.08 11.20 -20.90
CA ASP A 79 3.65 11.80 -22.10
C ASP A 79 4.91 11.04 -22.53
N ARG A 80 5.78 10.65 -21.59
CA ARG A 80 6.96 9.82 -21.89
C ARG A 80 6.58 8.43 -22.38
N HIS A 81 5.55 7.82 -21.80
CA HIS A 81 5.03 6.53 -22.27
C HIS A 81 4.49 6.63 -23.69
N ALA A 82 3.64 7.63 -23.98
CA ALA A 82 3.09 7.86 -25.31
C ALA A 82 4.19 8.06 -26.36
N LYS A 83 5.19 8.89 -26.06
CA LYS A 83 6.34 9.14 -26.93
C LYS A 83 7.13 7.86 -27.21
N ARG A 84 7.35 7.01 -26.20
CA ARG A 84 8.05 5.73 -26.37
C ARG A 84 7.29 4.77 -27.29
N VAL A 85 5.97 4.67 -27.13
CA VAL A 85 5.10 3.84 -27.99
C VAL A 85 5.16 4.35 -29.43
N GLU A 86 5.13 5.67 -29.65
CA GLU A 86 5.26 6.29 -30.97
C GLU A 86 6.61 5.99 -31.63
N GLU A 87 7.72 6.16 -30.88
CA GLU A 87 9.09 5.91 -31.38
C GLU A 87 9.34 4.43 -31.73
N LEU A 88 8.75 3.50 -30.98
CA LEU A 88 8.94 2.06 -31.22
C LEU A 88 7.90 1.47 -32.19
N GLY A 89 6.89 2.24 -32.58
CA GLY A 89 5.80 1.79 -33.48
C GLY A 89 4.85 0.75 -32.85
N SER A 90 5.11 0.32 -31.64
CA SER A 90 4.27 -0.56 -30.84
C SER A 90 4.68 -0.47 -29.37
N ASP A 91 3.78 -0.83 -28.44
CA ASP A 91 4.17 -0.98 -27.04
C ASP A 91 5.03 -2.24 -26.87
N PRO A 92 6.33 -2.11 -26.52
CA PRO A 92 7.22 -3.25 -26.41
C PRO A 92 6.88 -4.13 -25.19
N GLN A 93 6.19 -3.57 -24.20
CA GLN A 93 5.76 -4.26 -22.99
C GLN A 93 4.37 -3.78 -22.62
N PRO A 94 3.32 -4.64 -22.71
CA PRO A 94 1.97 -4.25 -22.37
C PRO A 94 1.89 -3.71 -20.94
N THR A 95 1.65 -2.42 -20.79
CA THR A 95 1.48 -1.74 -19.52
C THR A 95 0.00 -1.63 -19.13
N VAL A 96 -0.26 -1.18 -17.91
CA VAL A 96 -1.65 -0.88 -17.50
C VAL A 96 -2.25 0.19 -18.39
N PHE A 97 -1.50 1.24 -18.72
CA PHE A 97 -2.04 2.33 -19.56
C PHE A 97 -2.14 1.98 -21.02
N SER A 98 -1.27 1.17 -21.59
CA SER A 98 -1.43 0.69 -22.97
C SER A 98 -2.74 -0.08 -23.16
N LYS A 99 -3.13 -0.89 -22.15
CA LYS A 99 -4.41 -1.59 -22.17
C LYS A 99 -5.61 -0.66 -22.03
N LEU A 100 -5.49 0.40 -21.25
CA LEU A 100 -6.55 1.41 -21.12
C LEU A 100 -6.75 2.21 -22.41
N TYR A 101 -5.68 2.54 -23.14
CA TYR A 101 -5.79 3.23 -24.44
C TYR A 101 -6.34 2.34 -25.55
N THR A 102 -6.14 1.01 -25.46
CA THR A 102 -6.63 0.05 -26.46
C THR A 102 -8.00 -0.55 -26.14
N ALA A 103 -8.50 -0.38 -24.92
CA ALA A 103 -9.87 -0.76 -24.54
C ALA A 103 -10.87 0.02 -25.40
N GLY A 104 -11.72 -0.70 -26.13
CA GLY A 104 -12.49 -0.21 -27.26
C GLY A 104 -13.40 0.99 -26.98
N ALA A 105 -13.93 1.54 -28.08
CA ALA A 105 -14.60 2.82 -28.21
C ALA A 105 -15.88 3.07 -27.37
N GLU A 106 -16.31 2.13 -26.53
CA GLU A 106 -17.49 2.31 -25.67
C GLU A 106 -17.15 2.92 -24.29
N ASP A 107 -15.87 2.85 -23.84
CA ASP A 107 -15.39 3.41 -22.57
C ASP A 107 -14.20 4.37 -22.83
N VAL A 108 -14.44 5.45 -23.54
CA VAL A 108 -13.39 6.46 -23.80
C VAL A 108 -13.21 7.33 -22.56
N TRP A 109 -12.14 7.08 -21.82
CA TRP A 109 -11.72 7.95 -20.72
C TRP A 109 -11.23 9.30 -21.26
N THR A 110 -11.63 10.36 -20.61
CA THR A 110 -11.10 11.69 -20.92
C THR A 110 -9.61 11.79 -20.51
N PRO A 111 -8.82 12.67 -21.14
CA PRO A 111 -7.42 12.90 -20.74
C PRO A 111 -7.26 13.24 -19.26
N ILE A 112 -8.25 13.92 -18.65
CA ILE A 112 -8.26 14.25 -17.22
C ILE A 112 -8.41 12.99 -16.39
N GLU A 113 -9.35 12.10 -16.74
CA GLU A 113 -9.56 10.83 -16.02
C GLU A 113 -8.32 9.94 -16.13
N ILE A 114 -7.68 9.87 -17.29
CA ILE A 114 -6.44 9.10 -17.48
C ILE A 114 -5.33 9.64 -16.57
N ARG A 115 -5.10 10.96 -16.55
CA ARG A 115 -4.09 11.60 -15.68
C ARG A 115 -4.39 11.36 -14.19
N ASP A 116 -5.64 11.53 -13.80
CA ASP A 116 -6.05 11.37 -12.39
C ASP A 116 -5.88 9.92 -11.92
N ASN A 117 -6.21 8.96 -12.80
CA ASN A 117 -5.93 7.55 -12.52
C ASN A 117 -4.43 7.24 -12.50
N ALA A 118 -3.62 7.84 -13.37
CA ALA A 118 -2.16 7.70 -13.35
C ALA A 118 -1.59 8.12 -11.97
N GLN A 119 -2.03 9.26 -11.43
CA GLN A 119 -1.65 9.68 -10.08
C GLN A 119 -2.08 8.66 -9.02
N VAL A 120 -3.32 8.14 -9.11
CA VAL A 120 -3.84 7.14 -8.16
C VAL A 120 -3.02 5.85 -8.21
N PHE A 121 -2.59 5.38 -9.39
CA PHE A 121 -1.74 4.20 -9.51
C PHE A 121 -0.38 4.42 -8.86
N ILE A 122 0.25 5.57 -9.07
CA ILE A 122 1.55 5.89 -8.44
C ILE A 122 1.42 5.88 -6.92
N VAL A 123 0.45 6.61 -6.36
CA VAL A 123 0.24 6.70 -4.91
C VAL A 123 -0.16 5.34 -4.32
N GLY A 124 -1.16 4.70 -4.95
CA GLY A 124 -1.72 3.45 -4.44
C GLY A 124 -0.73 2.29 -4.46
N GLY A 125 0.16 2.23 -5.46
CA GLY A 125 1.13 1.15 -5.60
C GLY A 125 2.44 1.37 -4.85
N SER A 126 2.77 2.60 -4.45
CA SER A 126 4.06 2.89 -3.81
C SER A 126 3.99 2.82 -2.28
N ASP A 127 3.35 3.78 -1.63
CA ASP A 127 3.42 3.96 -0.18
C ASP A 127 2.74 2.84 0.62
N THR A 128 1.63 2.30 0.12
CA THR A 128 0.90 1.26 0.82
C THR A 128 1.73 -0.01 0.97
N THR A 129 2.33 -0.45 -0.13
CA THR A 129 3.18 -1.65 -0.15
C THR A 129 4.48 -1.40 0.60
N ALA A 130 5.11 -0.22 0.43
CA ALA A 130 6.34 0.14 1.13
C ALA A 130 6.17 0.11 2.65
N ASN A 131 5.11 0.71 3.20
CA ASN A 131 4.86 0.69 4.65
C ASN A 131 4.57 -0.74 5.16
N SER A 132 3.82 -1.54 4.40
CA SER A 132 3.59 -2.94 4.75
C SER A 132 4.90 -3.74 4.79
N MET A 133 5.83 -3.52 3.84
CA MET A 133 7.16 -4.14 3.82
C MET A 133 8.00 -3.73 5.04
N ILE A 134 7.99 -2.44 5.39
CA ILE A 134 8.75 -1.92 6.55
C ILE A 134 8.30 -2.65 7.82
N TYR A 135 6.99 -2.72 8.06
CA TYR A 135 6.46 -3.42 9.23
C TYR A 135 6.73 -4.93 9.20
N LEU A 136 6.63 -5.56 8.02
CA LEU A 136 6.92 -6.98 7.86
C LEU A 136 8.37 -7.29 8.22
N ILE A 137 9.33 -6.60 7.61
CA ILE A 137 10.76 -6.81 7.85
C ILE A 137 11.08 -6.54 9.32
N TRP A 138 10.58 -5.42 9.88
CA TRP A 138 10.77 -5.09 11.28
C TRP A 138 10.25 -6.20 12.21
N ALA A 139 9.01 -6.66 12.02
CA ALA A 139 8.39 -7.66 12.88
C ALA A 139 9.14 -8.99 12.84
N VAL A 140 9.59 -9.43 11.67
CA VAL A 140 10.37 -10.67 11.52
C VAL A 140 11.77 -10.50 12.12
N CYS A 141 12.44 -9.37 11.93
CA CYS A 141 13.73 -9.08 12.57
C CYS A 141 13.62 -8.99 14.10
N LYS A 142 12.50 -8.48 14.61
CA LYS A 142 12.24 -8.28 16.04
C LYS A 142 11.92 -9.57 16.78
N ILE A 143 11.32 -10.57 16.12
CA ILE A 143 10.81 -11.78 16.77
C ILE A 143 11.63 -13.00 16.31
N PRO A 144 12.63 -13.45 17.11
CA PRO A 144 13.56 -14.51 16.71
C PRO A 144 12.89 -15.81 16.28
N ASP A 145 11.80 -16.22 16.94
CA ASP A 145 11.07 -17.44 16.61
C ASP A 145 10.38 -17.37 15.23
N VAL A 146 9.80 -16.23 14.91
CA VAL A 146 9.20 -15.99 13.58
C VAL A 146 10.28 -16.04 12.50
N ARG A 147 11.40 -15.35 12.71
CA ARG A 147 12.53 -15.38 11.79
C ARG A 147 13.06 -16.79 11.59
N ARG A 148 13.29 -17.54 12.67
CA ARG A 148 13.81 -18.92 12.59
C ARG A 148 12.89 -19.85 11.78
N LYS A 149 11.56 -19.77 11.99
CA LYS A 149 10.58 -20.56 11.23
C LYS A 149 10.60 -20.17 9.75
N LEU A 150 10.64 -18.88 9.45
CA LEU A 150 10.74 -18.39 8.08
C LEU A 150 12.01 -18.89 7.40
N LEU A 151 13.18 -18.71 8.03
CA LEU A 151 14.45 -19.16 7.47
C LEU A 151 14.46 -20.65 7.17
N LYS A 152 13.93 -21.48 8.10
CA LYS A 152 13.79 -22.92 7.89
C LYS A 152 12.93 -23.25 6.67
N GLU A 153 11.85 -22.50 6.43
CA GLU A 153 11.02 -22.69 5.25
C GLU A 153 11.74 -22.25 3.96
N LEU A 154 12.54 -21.18 4.03
CA LEU A 154 13.31 -20.66 2.90
C LEU A 154 14.54 -21.50 2.53
N GLU A 155 15.04 -22.39 3.40
CA GLU A 155 16.21 -23.24 3.14
C GLU A 155 16.04 -24.10 1.88
N GLY A 156 14.81 -24.56 1.60
CA GLY A 156 14.48 -25.36 0.43
C GLY A 156 14.38 -24.61 -0.89
N LEU A 157 14.42 -23.26 -0.88
CA LEU A 157 14.29 -22.46 -2.08
C LEU A 157 15.62 -22.36 -2.83
N ARG A 158 15.57 -22.61 -4.16
CA ARG A 158 16.69 -22.36 -5.06
C ARG A 158 17.01 -20.85 -5.12
N GLU A 159 18.19 -20.51 -5.64
CA GLU A 159 18.58 -19.09 -5.78
C GLU A 159 17.74 -18.34 -6.83
N ASP A 160 17.31 -19.04 -7.87
CA ASP A 160 16.51 -18.51 -8.99
C ASP A 160 14.99 -18.65 -8.81
N PHE A 161 14.53 -18.77 -7.55
CA PHE A 161 13.11 -18.96 -7.25
C PHE A 161 12.23 -17.84 -7.83
N GLY A 162 11.04 -18.23 -8.27
CA GLY A 162 10.00 -17.35 -8.77
C GLY A 162 8.83 -17.16 -7.80
N TYR A 163 7.83 -16.46 -8.28
CA TYR A 163 6.63 -16.17 -7.50
C TYR A 163 5.81 -17.43 -7.18
N ASP A 164 5.73 -18.37 -8.11
CA ASP A 164 4.88 -19.56 -7.94
C ASP A 164 5.31 -20.43 -6.76
N GLU A 165 6.62 -20.58 -6.54
CA GLU A 165 7.15 -21.29 -5.38
C GLU A 165 6.79 -20.56 -4.07
N LEU A 166 6.90 -19.23 -4.04
CA LEU A 166 6.58 -18.44 -2.85
C LEU A 166 5.09 -18.43 -2.52
N ARG A 167 4.23 -18.58 -3.53
CA ARG A 167 2.78 -18.67 -3.33
C ARG A 167 2.39 -19.88 -2.50
N GLU A 168 3.10 -20.98 -2.67
CA GLU A 168 2.84 -22.25 -2.00
C GLU A 168 3.56 -22.39 -0.63
N MET A 169 4.30 -21.35 -0.17
CA MET A 169 4.99 -21.37 1.12
C MET A 169 4.06 -21.01 2.28
N PRO A 170 3.68 -21.96 3.14
CA PRO A 170 2.64 -21.71 4.13
C PRO A 170 3.03 -20.68 5.19
N TYR A 171 4.23 -20.76 5.75
CA TYR A 171 4.63 -19.84 6.82
C TYR A 171 4.91 -18.42 6.33
N LEU A 172 5.51 -18.29 5.16
CA LEU A 172 5.64 -16.98 4.49
C LEU A 172 4.26 -16.33 4.28
N ASN A 173 3.26 -17.11 3.88
CA ASN A 173 1.90 -16.61 3.74
C ASN A 173 1.26 -16.21 5.07
N CYS A 174 1.54 -16.94 6.15
CA CYS A 174 1.11 -16.57 7.50
C CYS A 174 1.70 -15.22 7.93
N ILE A 175 3.00 -14.99 7.68
CA ILE A 175 3.68 -13.71 7.95
C ILE A 175 3.03 -12.56 7.16
N VAL A 176 2.81 -12.75 5.86
CA VAL A 176 2.18 -11.73 5.00
C VAL A 176 0.76 -11.41 5.49
N ASN A 177 -0.04 -12.42 5.82
CA ASN A 177 -1.40 -12.22 6.31
C ASN A 177 -1.41 -11.50 7.66
N GLU A 178 -0.52 -11.87 8.60
CA GLU A 178 -0.43 -11.21 9.90
C GLU A 178 0.04 -9.75 9.77
N THR A 179 0.98 -9.49 8.88
CA THR A 179 1.41 -8.12 8.57
C THR A 179 0.24 -7.29 8.04
N LEU A 180 -0.49 -7.80 7.06
CA LEU A 180 -1.65 -7.13 6.48
C LEU A 180 -2.80 -6.95 7.47
N ARG A 181 -2.94 -7.84 8.46
CA ARG A 181 -3.91 -7.70 9.55
C ARG A 181 -3.49 -6.58 10.51
N LEU A 182 -2.30 -6.72 11.10
CA LEU A 182 -1.88 -5.86 12.21
C LEU A 182 -1.44 -4.47 11.74
N PHE A 183 -0.78 -4.41 10.57
CA PHE A 183 -0.21 -3.21 9.97
C PHE A 183 -0.86 -2.91 8.60
N THR A 184 -2.21 -3.00 8.56
CA THR A 184 -2.93 -2.68 7.33
C THR A 184 -2.65 -1.25 6.88
N ALA A 185 -2.25 -1.08 5.62
CA ALA A 185 -1.82 0.23 5.12
C ALA A 185 -2.93 1.29 5.20
N LEU A 186 -4.19 0.90 4.97
CA LEU A 186 -5.36 1.79 5.05
C LEU A 186 -6.29 1.33 6.17
N PRO A 187 -6.03 1.76 7.43
CA PRO A 187 -6.79 1.30 8.60
C PRO A 187 -8.13 2.01 8.79
N CYS A 188 -8.30 3.18 8.17
CA CYS A 188 -9.45 4.05 8.36
C CYS A 188 -10.73 3.52 7.73
N GLY A 189 -11.85 4.15 8.05
CA GLY A 189 -13.16 3.84 7.48
C GLY A 189 -13.23 4.16 6.00
N LEU A 190 -13.85 3.24 5.24
CA LEU A 190 -14.11 3.38 3.82
C LEU A 190 -15.59 3.74 3.61
N PRO A 191 -15.93 5.03 3.41
CA PRO A 191 -17.31 5.49 3.37
C PRO A 191 -18.06 4.96 2.14
N ARG A 192 -19.35 4.65 2.36
CA ARG A 192 -20.31 4.28 1.31
C ARG A 192 -21.62 5.03 1.56
N ILE A 193 -22.23 5.49 0.50
CA ILE A 193 -23.55 6.11 0.57
C ILE A 193 -24.61 5.02 0.40
N VAL A 194 -25.56 4.98 1.30
CA VAL A 194 -26.70 4.06 1.23
C VAL A 194 -27.55 4.40 0.01
N PRO A 195 -27.84 3.43 -0.88
CA PRO A 195 -28.57 3.67 -2.11
C PRO A 195 -30.05 4.06 -1.89
N ALA A 196 -30.71 4.48 -2.98
CA ALA A 196 -32.14 4.73 -2.98
C ALA A 196 -32.91 3.48 -2.46
N GLY A 197 -33.90 3.70 -1.60
CA GLY A 197 -34.62 2.62 -0.92
C GLY A 197 -34.10 2.29 0.49
N GLY A 198 -32.91 2.77 0.85
CA GLY A 198 -32.29 2.40 2.12
C GLY A 198 -31.63 1.02 2.10
N ALA A 199 -31.09 0.59 3.21
CA ALA A 199 -30.49 -0.74 3.38
C ALA A 199 -30.70 -1.23 4.81
N ASP A 200 -30.90 -2.53 5.00
CA ASP A 200 -30.75 -3.19 6.30
C ASP A 200 -29.28 -3.55 6.52
N LEU A 201 -28.70 -3.04 7.59
CA LEU A 201 -27.32 -3.34 7.99
C LEU A 201 -27.32 -3.88 9.42
N ALA A 202 -26.99 -5.14 9.57
CA ALA A 202 -26.95 -5.85 10.85
C ALA A 202 -28.28 -5.76 11.63
N GLY A 203 -29.43 -5.84 10.96
CA GLY A 203 -30.76 -5.76 11.56
C GLY A 203 -31.26 -4.33 11.83
N HIS A 204 -30.55 -3.32 11.34
CA HIS A 204 -30.94 -1.91 11.46
C HIS A 204 -31.19 -1.30 10.08
N PHE A 205 -32.38 -0.74 9.89
CA PHE A 205 -32.70 -0.01 8.66
C PHE A 205 -31.96 1.33 8.64
N ILE A 206 -31.14 1.54 7.60
CA ILE A 206 -30.42 2.78 7.37
C ILE A 206 -31.04 3.49 6.16
N PRO A 207 -31.46 4.76 6.31
CA PRO A 207 -32.13 5.49 5.22
C PRO A 207 -31.16 5.81 4.06
N ALA A 208 -31.76 5.97 2.88
CA ALA A 208 -31.04 6.41 1.69
C ALA A 208 -30.30 7.73 1.91
N GLY A 209 -29.11 7.85 1.34
CA GLY A 209 -28.25 9.03 1.46
C GLY A 209 -27.42 9.09 2.75
N ALA A 210 -27.67 8.21 3.72
CA ALA A 210 -26.79 8.09 4.89
C ALA A 210 -25.40 7.56 4.46
N THR A 211 -24.34 8.05 5.11
CA THR A 211 -23.00 7.53 4.92
C THR A 211 -22.70 6.48 5.98
N VAL A 212 -22.36 5.27 5.54
CA VAL A 212 -21.93 4.17 6.41
C VAL A 212 -20.46 3.84 6.12
N THR A 213 -19.77 3.29 7.12
CA THR A 213 -18.36 2.94 6.98
C THR A 213 -18.02 1.73 7.83
N THR A 214 -17.10 0.91 7.33
CA THR A 214 -16.38 -0.11 8.09
C THR A 214 -14.89 0.21 8.07
N GLN A 215 -14.18 -0.12 9.12
CA GLN A 215 -12.75 0.14 9.22
C GLN A 215 -11.97 -1.14 9.54
N ALA A 216 -10.89 -1.35 8.80
CA ALA A 216 -10.03 -2.50 9.00
C ALA A 216 -9.38 -2.50 10.40
N TYR A 217 -9.04 -1.33 10.94
CA TYR A 217 -8.37 -1.23 12.24
C TYR A 217 -9.10 -1.97 13.36
N SER A 218 -10.41 -1.74 13.51
CA SER A 218 -11.22 -2.38 14.57
C SER A 218 -11.48 -3.85 14.27
N LEU A 219 -11.87 -4.17 13.02
CA LEU A 219 -12.14 -5.56 12.63
C LEU A 219 -10.92 -6.46 12.79
N HIS A 220 -9.75 -5.98 12.38
CA HIS A 220 -8.48 -6.73 12.50
C HIS A 220 -8.02 -6.91 13.96
N ARG A 221 -8.65 -6.23 14.92
CA ARG A 221 -8.35 -6.29 16.35
C ARG A 221 -9.52 -6.76 17.20
N ASP A 222 -10.51 -7.38 16.55
CA ASP A 222 -11.58 -8.05 17.27
C ASP A 222 -11.04 -9.26 18.03
N GLU A 223 -11.23 -9.30 19.34
CA GLU A 223 -10.66 -10.33 20.22
C GLU A 223 -11.31 -11.70 20.01
N HIS A 224 -12.56 -11.76 19.51
CA HIS A 224 -13.23 -13.02 19.19
C HIS A 224 -12.60 -13.67 17.96
N ALA A 225 -12.31 -12.87 16.94
CA ALA A 225 -11.66 -13.35 15.73
C ALA A 225 -10.14 -13.56 15.92
N PHE A 226 -9.49 -12.68 16.70
CA PHE A 226 -8.03 -12.65 16.85
C PHE A 226 -7.64 -12.58 18.33
N PRO A 227 -7.54 -13.70 19.05
CA PRO A 227 -6.99 -13.71 20.42
C PRO A 227 -5.61 -13.05 20.46
N ASP A 228 -5.33 -12.24 21.50
CA ASP A 228 -4.15 -11.37 21.57
C ASP A 228 -4.00 -10.47 20.33
N PRO A 229 -4.98 -9.61 20.00
CA PRO A 229 -5.10 -8.97 18.69
C PRO A 229 -3.97 -8.00 18.39
N TYR A 230 -3.25 -7.50 19.38
CA TYR A 230 -2.10 -6.59 19.23
C TYR A 230 -0.75 -7.31 19.08
N ARG A 231 -0.72 -8.62 19.33
CA ARG A 231 0.49 -9.42 19.16
C ARG A 231 0.66 -9.82 17.70
N PHE A 232 1.86 -9.61 17.16
CA PHE A 232 2.25 -10.17 15.87
C PHE A 232 2.50 -11.67 16.02
N TYR A 233 1.57 -12.48 15.54
CA TYR A 233 1.56 -13.93 15.73
C TYR A 233 1.13 -14.64 14.44
N PRO A 234 2.06 -14.90 13.49
CA PRO A 234 1.77 -15.54 12.21
C PRO A 234 1.13 -16.92 12.32
N ASP A 235 1.48 -17.70 13.36
CA ASP A 235 0.99 -19.08 13.53
C ASP A 235 -0.55 -19.17 13.61
N ARG A 236 -1.25 -18.08 13.96
CA ARG A 236 -2.72 -18.05 13.95
C ARG A 236 -3.32 -18.35 12.57
N TRP A 237 -2.58 -18.10 11.51
CA TRP A 237 -3.03 -18.30 10.14
C TRP A 237 -2.88 -19.73 9.64
N GLU A 238 -2.23 -20.62 10.41
CA GLU A 238 -2.17 -22.06 10.09
C GLU A 238 -3.56 -22.71 10.14
N ASN A 239 -4.43 -22.21 11.01
CA ASN A 239 -5.81 -22.68 11.18
C ASN A 239 -6.79 -21.52 11.10
N THR A 240 -6.99 -20.98 9.90
CA THR A 240 -7.85 -19.81 9.67
C THR A 240 -9.33 -20.17 9.86
N THR A 241 -10.01 -19.52 10.81
CA THR A 241 -11.44 -19.68 11.06
C THR A 241 -12.29 -18.82 10.12
N GLN A 242 -13.62 -19.03 10.13
CA GLN A 242 -14.52 -18.20 9.35
C GLN A 242 -14.59 -16.77 9.92
N GLU A 243 -14.61 -16.61 11.24
CA GLU A 243 -14.57 -15.31 11.92
C GLU A 243 -13.34 -14.49 11.53
N MET A 244 -12.17 -15.13 11.48
CA MET A 244 -10.94 -14.49 11.00
C MET A 244 -11.08 -13.98 9.56
N LYS A 245 -11.70 -14.77 8.67
CA LYS A 245 -11.92 -14.36 7.27
C LYS A 245 -12.87 -13.17 7.18
N ASP A 246 -13.95 -13.19 7.94
CA ASP A 246 -14.98 -12.16 7.94
C ASP A 246 -14.45 -10.84 8.51
N CYS A 247 -13.54 -10.92 9.50
CA CYS A 247 -12.89 -9.77 10.10
C CYS A 247 -11.62 -9.29 9.35
N THR A 248 -11.21 -9.96 8.25
CA THR A 248 -9.98 -9.61 7.52
C THR A 248 -10.29 -8.87 6.22
N MET A 249 -10.01 -7.56 6.19
CA MET A 249 -10.26 -6.73 5.01
C MET A 249 -9.12 -5.73 4.68
N PRO A 250 -7.86 -6.16 4.57
CA PRO A 250 -6.74 -5.25 4.35
C PRO A 250 -6.77 -4.55 2.99
N PHE A 251 -7.55 -5.05 2.07
CA PHE A 251 -7.74 -4.52 0.72
C PHE A 251 -9.16 -3.97 0.46
N GLY A 252 -9.92 -3.73 1.54
CA GLY A 252 -11.33 -3.37 1.43
C GLY A 252 -12.20 -4.53 0.96
N GLY A 253 -13.39 -4.22 0.44
CA GLY A 253 -14.34 -5.24 0.02
C GLY A 253 -15.36 -4.76 -1.03
N GLY A 254 -16.10 -5.73 -1.59
CA GLY A 254 -17.12 -5.48 -2.61
C GLY A 254 -16.55 -4.96 -3.93
N SER A 255 -17.33 -4.18 -4.65
CA SER A 255 -16.97 -3.59 -5.96
C SER A 255 -15.81 -2.58 -5.90
N ARG A 256 -15.40 -2.16 -4.71
CA ARG A 256 -14.30 -1.21 -4.46
C ARG A 256 -13.08 -1.88 -3.82
N THR A 257 -12.97 -3.19 -3.93
CA THR A 257 -11.76 -3.92 -3.50
C THR A 257 -10.53 -3.38 -4.23
N CYS A 258 -9.39 -3.31 -3.52
CA CYS A 258 -8.13 -2.83 -4.07
C CYS A 258 -7.75 -3.56 -5.37
N LEU A 259 -7.50 -2.80 -6.42
CA LEU A 259 -7.06 -3.34 -7.72
C LEU A 259 -5.68 -3.99 -7.62
N GLY A 260 -4.77 -3.38 -6.84
CA GLY A 260 -3.38 -3.83 -6.65
C GLY A 260 -3.18 -4.97 -5.65
N ARG A 261 -4.26 -5.61 -5.12
CA ARG A 261 -4.14 -6.62 -4.06
C ARG A 261 -3.23 -7.81 -4.42
N HIS A 262 -3.23 -8.21 -5.69
CA HIS A 262 -2.39 -9.31 -6.16
C HIS A 262 -0.94 -8.88 -6.27
N LEU A 263 -0.67 -7.70 -6.84
CA LEU A 263 0.65 -7.11 -6.93
C LEU A 263 1.28 -6.92 -5.55
N ALA A 264 0.57 -6.31 -4.61
CA ALA A 264 1.06 -6.11 -3.25
C ALA A 264 1.45 -7.43 -2.56
N ARG A 265 0.66 -8.49 -2.73
CA ARG A 265 1.00 -9.81 -2.19
C ARG A 265 2.22 -10.45 -2.88
N ILE A 266 2.38 -10.25 -4.18
CA ILE A 266 3.57 -10.68 -4.93
C ILE A 266 4.81 -9.97 -4.36
N GLU A 267 4.77 -8.66 -4.27
CA GLU A 267 5.88 -7.85 -3.76
C GLU A 267 6.25 -8.22 -2.33
N LEU A 268 5.27 -8.34 -1.43
CA LEU A 268 5.53 -8.69 -0.03
C LEU A 268 6.23 -10.07 0.09
N ARG A 269 5.79 -11.08 -0.67
CA ARG A 269 6.44 -12.39 -0.66
C ARG A 269 7.85 -12.34 -1.23
N LEU A 270 8.02 -11.77 -2.42
CA LEU A 270 9.30 -11.70 -3.11
C LEU A 270 10.35 -10.98 -2.27
N ILE A 271 10.00 -9.81 -1.74
CA ILE A 271 10.93 -9.01 -0.94
C ILE A 271 11.27 -9.73 0.37
N THR A 272 10.28 -10.32 1.04
CA THR A 272 10.54 -11.07 2.27
C THR A 272 11.51 -12.21 2.02
N ALA A 273 11.24 -13.03 1.01
CA ALA A 273 12.10 -14.16 0.69
C ALA A 273 13.51 -13.72 0.27
N ARG A 274 13.63 -12.73 -0.63
CA ARG A 274 14.93 -12.20 -1.08
C ARG A 274 15.70 -11.58 0.07
N PHE A 275 15.05 -10.76 0.91
CA PHE A 275 15.69 -10.10 2.03
C PHE A 275 16.26 -11.11 3.04
N PHE A 276 15.46 -12.06 3.50
CA PHE A 276 15.90 -13.01 4.53
C PHE A 276 16.81 -14.11 3.99
N LYS A 277 16.80 -14.43 2.69
CA LYS A 277 17.85 -15.24 2.08
C LYS A 277 19.18 -14.50 2.00
N SER A 278 19.16 -13.21 1.68
CA SER A 278 20.40 -12.40 1.60
C SER A 278 20.93 -12.02 2.99
N PHE A 279 20.06 -11.80 3.96
CA PHE A 279 20.40 -11.32 5.30
C PHE A 279 19.73 -12.16 6.39
N PRO A 280 20.12 -13.45 6.55
CA PRO A 280 19.45 -14.37 7.47
C PRO A 280 19.59 -13.96 8.95
N ASN A 281 20.65 -13.21 9.28
CA ASN A 281 20.92 -12.74 10.62
C ASN A 281 20.40 -11.32 10.91
N ALA A 282 19.67 -10.71 9.99
CA ALA A 282 19.17 -9.36 10.15
C ALA A 282 18.39 -9.16 11.46
N THR A 283 18.68 -8.08 12.17
CA THR A 283 18.05 -7.70 13.44
C THR A 283 17.65 -6.23 13.42
N VAL A 284 16.74 -5.83 14.31
CA VAL A 284 16.42 -4.42 14.50
C VAL A 284 17.65 -3.70 15.07
N SER A 285 18.02 -2.57 14.48
CA SER A 285 19.16 -1.75 14.93
C SER A 285 18.70 -0.72 15.96
N GLU A 286 19.54 -0.46 16.96
CA GLU A 286 19.37 0.62 17.94
C GLU A 286 20.22 1.88 17.59
N LEU A 287 20.85 1.87 16.42
CA LEU A 287 21.61 3.03 15.93
C LEU A 287 20.74 4.28 15.89
N GLU A 288 21.36 5.43 16.08
CA GLU A 288 20.68 6.73 16.11
C GLU A 288 19.55 6.82 17.15
N GLY A 289 19.59 5.98 18.19
CA GLY A 289 18.56 5.93 19.24
C GLY A 289 17.23 5.37 18.79
N MET A 290 17.19 4.58 17.68
CA MET A 290 15.98 3.90 17.26
C MET A 290 15.49 2.91 18.31
N CYS A 291 14.21 2.91 18.57
CA CYS A 291 13.56 2.00 19.53
C CYS A 291 12.16 1.59 19.03
N ASP A 292 11.49 0.72 19.78
CA ASP A 292 10.16 0.22 19.43
C ASP A 292 9.13 1.34 19.23
N LYS A 293 9.28 2.46 19.96
CA LYS A 293 8.41 3.62 19.84
C LYS A 293 8.43 4.23 18.42
N ASP A 294 9.57 4.17 17.73
CA ASP A 294 9.65 4.65 16.34
C ASP A 294 8.76 3.82 15.41
N MET A 295 8.48 2.56 15.77
CA MET A 295 7.65 1.64 14.99
C MET A 295 6.19 1.60 15.45
N GLU A 296 5.80 2.36 16.48
CA GLU A 296 4.39 2.50 16.84
C GLU A 296 3.60 3.06 15.65
N PRO A 297 2.41 2.50 15.35
CA PRO A 297 1.59 2.98 14.24
C PRO A 297 1.10 4.42 14.44
N ALA A 298 1.51 5.32 13.56
CA ALA A 298 0.89 6.63 13.41
C ALA A 298 -0.21 6.55 12.35
N LEU A 299 -1.43 6.93 12.72
CA LEU A 299 -2.61 6.85 11.87
C LEU A 299 -2.96 8.24 11.34
N HIS A 300 -2.65 8.44 10.07
CA HIS A 300 -3.14 9.58 9.31
C HIS A 300 -4.18 9.08 8.29
N PHE A 301 -3.90 9.22 7.00
CA PHE A 301 -4.65 8.48 5.98
C PHE A 301 -4.13 7.04 5.85
N LEU A 302 -2.80 6.89 5.81
CA LEU A 302 -2.12 5.60 5.86
C LEU A 302 -1.57 5.33 7.27
N MET A 303 -1.34 4.07 7.57
CA MET A 303 -0.59 3.64 8.73
C MET A 303 0.90 3.67 8.41
N VAL A 304 1.66 4.45 9.17
CA VAL A 304 3.11 4.60 9.00
C VAL A 304 3.81 4.47 10.35
N PRO A 305 5.10 4.10 10.39
CA PRO A 305 5.89 4.17 11.62
C PRO A 305 5.99 5.62 12.15
N SER A 306 5.74 5.83 13.43
CA SER A 306 5.73 7.17 14.05
C SER A 306 7.08 7.88 13.97
N GLY A 307 8.18 7.11 14.00
CA GLY A 307 9.54 7.64 13.84
C GLY A 307 9.94 7.87 12.39
N HIS A 308 9.10 7.56 11.41
CA HIS A 308 9.40 7.65 9.98
C HIS A 308 10.69 6.97 9.54
N ARG A 309 11.15 5.99 10.30
CA ARG A 309 12.39 5.21 10.06
C ARG A 309 12.22 3.77 10.54
N CYS A 310 13.01 2.88 9.96
CA CYS A 310 13.21 1.51 10.41
C CYS A 310 14.65 1.14 10.09
N LEU A 311 15.52 1.09 11.09
CA LEU A 311 16.92 0.75 10.92
C LEU A 311 17.11 -0.74 11.20
N ILE A 312 17.76 -1.43 10.27
CA ILE A 312 18.04 -2.87 10.34
C ILE A 312 19.55 -3.07 10.31
N ASN A 313 20.05 -3.85 11.25
CA ASN A 313 21.40 -4.37 11.21
C ASN A 313 21.39 -5.64 10.35
N LEU A 314 22.17 -5.66 9.27
CA LEU A 314 22.18 -6.76 8.31
C LEU A 314 23.16 -7.89 8.70
N GLU A 315 24.14 -7.58 9.55
CA GLU A 315 25.23 -8.51 9.92
C GLU A 315 24.95 -9.27 11.24
N GLY A 316 23.88 -8.96 11.92
CA GLY A 316 23.30 -9.61 13.12
C GLY A 316 24.25 -10.18 14.13
#